data_f2cac82060814c6719c7bc37aaa114ee
#
_entry.id   f2cac82060814c6719c7bc37aaa114ee
#
_cell.length_a   1.000
_cell.length_b   1.000
_cell.length_c   1.000
_cell.angle_alpha   90.00
_cell.angle_beta   90.00
_cell.angle_gamma   90.00
#
_symmetry.space_group_name_H-M   'P 1'
#
loop_
_entity.id
_entity.type
_entity.pdbx_description
1 polymer ?
#
loop_
_entity_poly.entity_id
_entity_poly.type
_entity_poly.pdbx_seq_one_letter_code
_entity_poly.pdbx_strand_id
1 'polypeptide(L)'
;YTTKALTKNNEKFKNSLSKQGDNLQLLFLCLAVVVMFASEGKNLLDNPLLLAQMFIPLLIFFAVLFFVAQIVGNLMKFPKKDTVALNMTTLARNSPLSLAIAVVTFPEQPLISLALVIGPLIELPVLSVISTILKRWNND
;
A
#
# COMPACT_ATOMS: atom_id res chain seq x y z
N TYR A 1 9.51 42.91 8.73
CA TYR A 1 10.44 42.40 7.71
C TYR A 1 11.24 41.16 8.19
N THR A 2 11.55 41.04 9.48
CA THR A 2 12.35 39.95 10.06
C THR A 2 11.61 38.60 10.12
N THR A 3 10.30 38.61 10.32
CA THR A 3 9.49 37.40 10.37
C THR A 3 9.42 36.64 9.03
N LYS A 4 9.41 37.33 7.89
CA LYS A 4 9.40 36.72 6.57
C LYS A 4 10.71 36.01 6.22
N ALA A 5 11.85 36.50 6.70
CA ALA A 5 13.15 35.87 6.46
C ALA A 5 13.32 34.57 7.27
N LEU A 6 12.82 34.52 8.50
CA LEU A 6 12.83 33.33 9.35
C LEU A 6 11.91 32.23 8.81
N THR A 7 10.76 32.59 8.25
CA THR A 7 9.81 31.63 7.66
C THR A 7 10.36 31.02 6.36
N LYS A 8 11.06 31.81 5.53
CA LYS A 8 11.63 31.33 4.28
C LYS A 8 12.82 30.37 4.47
N ASN A 9 13.58 30.56 5.54
CA ASN A 9 14.68 29.63 5.89
C ASN A 9 14.14 28.34 6.49
N ASN A 10 13.00 28.42 7.19
CA ASN A 10 12.31 27.25 7.75
C ASN A 10 11.63 26.39 6.66
N GLU A 11 11.12 27.00 5.59
CA GLU A 11 10.50 26.27 4.47
C GLU A 11 11.56 25.50 3.65
N LYS A 12 12.71 26.10 3.38
CA LYS A 12 13.81 25.38 2.69
C LYS A 12 14.34 24.22 3.51
N PHE A 13 14.49 24.40 4.81
CA PHE A 13 14.93 23.36 5.73
C PHE A 13 13.85 22.26 5.86
N LYS A 14 12.59 22.64 5.95
CA LYS A 14 11.44 21.72 6.00
C LYS A 14 11.32 20.90 4.70
N ASN A 15 11.48 21.52 3.55
CA ASN A 15 11.45 20.85 2.24
C ASN A 15 12.66 19.91 2.04
N SER A 16 13.83 20.28 2.54
CA SER A 16 15.02 19.41 2.49
C SER A 16 14.89 18.21 3.41
N LEU A 17 14.37 18.43 4.62
CA LEU A 17 14.07 17.33 5.58
C LEU A 17 12.96 16.41 5.08
N SER A 18 11.90 16.97 4.48
CA SER A 18 10.82 16.18 3.88
C SER A 18 11.36 15.29 2.77
N LYS A 19 12.16 15.85 1.86
CA LYS A 19 12.73 15.10 0.74
C LYS A 19 13.71 14.01 1.17
N GLN A 20 14.50 14.26 2.21
CA GLN A 20 15.36 13.23 2.81
C GLN A 20 14.55 12.18 3.57
N GLY A 21 13.49 12.60 4.26
CA GLY A 21 12.56 11.70 4.92
C GLY A 21 11.83 10.78 3.95
N ASP A 22 11.36 11.32 2.83
CA ASP A 22 10.67 10.56 1.78
C ASP A 22 11.60 9.51 1.14
N ASN A 23 12.84 9.87 0.86
CA ASN A 23 13.83 8.93 0.32
C ASN A 23 14.20 7.84 1.33
N LEU A 24 14.34 8.20 2.61
CA LEU A 24 14.64 7.27 3.69
C LEU A 24 13.47 6.31 3.91
N GLN A 25 12.24 6.82 3.90
CA GLN A 25 11.02 6.03 3.99
C GLN A 25 10.92 5.03 2.83
N LEU A 26 11.21 5.47 1.60
CA LEU A 26 11.21 4.60 0.43
C LEU A 26 12.25 3.49 0.54
N LEU A 27 13.46 3.82 0.99
CA LEU A 27 14.54 2.87 1.20
C LEU A 27 14.16 1.82 2.25
N PHE A 28 13.62 2.24 3.40
CA PHE A 28 13.17 1.31 4.43
C PHE A 28 11.98 0.46 3.98
N LEU A 29 11.06 1.02 3.19
CA LEU A 29 9.96 0.27 2.60
C LEU A 29 10.48 -0.82 1.64
N CYS A 30 11.39 -0.46 0.74
CA CYS A 30 12.01 -1.43 -0.17
C CYS A 30 12.77 -2.52 0.61
N LEU A 31 13.52 -2.14 1.64
CA LEU A 31 14.23 -3.09 2.49
C LEU A 31 13.27 -4.04 3.20
N ALA A 32 12.19 -3.51 3.78
CA ALA A 32 11.16 -4.32 4.44
C ALA A 32 10.53 -5.34 3.49
N VAL A 33 10.20 -4.93 2.26
CA VAL A 33 9.66 -5.81 1.22
C VAL A 33 10.69 -6.90 0.85
N VAL A 34 11.95 -6.54 0.64
CA VAL A 34 13.01 -7.51 0.34
C VAL A 34 13.19 -8.51 1.47
N VAL A 35 13.25 -8.06 2.72
CA VAL A 35 13.37 -8.94 3.89
C VAL A 35 12.16 -9.87 4.01
N MET A 36 10.96 -9.35 3.78
CA MET A 36 9.73 -10.13 3.81
C MET A 36 9.76 -11.27 2.77
N PHE A 37 10.16 -10.96 1.53
CA PHE A 37 10.28 -11.99 0.48
C PHE A 37 11.45 -12.95 0.73
N ALA A 38 12.54 -12.48 1.29
CA ALA A 38 13.67 -13.34 1.64
C ALA A 38 13.32 -14.33 2.76
N SER A 39 12.51 -13.90 3.74
CA SER A 39 12.08 -14.73 4.86
C SER A 39 11.09 -15.83 4.41
N GLU A 40 10.09 -15.48 3.63
CA GLU A 40 8.96 -16.38 3.33
C GLU A 40 8.98 -16.91 1.88
N GLY A 41 9.90 -16.43 1.06
CA GLY A 41 9.94 -16.76 -0.38
C GLY A 41 10.08 -18.26 -0.65
N LYS A 42 10.81 -18.99 0.17
CA LYS A 42 10.93 -20.45 0.05
C LYS A 42 9.60 -21.13 0.33
N ASN A 43 8.92 -20.77 1.42
CA ASN A 43 7.61 -21.32 1.77
C ASN A 43 6.56 -21.02 0.68
N LEU A 44 6.69 -19.87 0.02
CA LEU A 44 5.85 -19.46 -1.09
C LEU A 44 6.03 -20.36 -2.33
N LEU A 45 7.29 -20.65 -2.68
CA LEU A 45 7.64 -21.51 -3.83
C LEU A 45 7.29 -22.98 -3.58
N ASP A 46 7.42 -23.42 -2.35
CA ASP A 46 7.11 -24.80 -1.95
C ASP A 46 5.60 -25.11 -1.92
N ASN A 47 4.76 -24.03 -1.87
CA ASN A 47 3.30 -24.16 -1.75
C ASN A 47 2.52 -23.37 -2.83
N PRO A 48 2.70 -23.66 -4.13
CA PRO A 48 2.05 -22.91 -5.20
C PRO A 48 0.52 -23.04 -5.20
N LEU A 49 -0.02 -24.11 -4.64
CA LEU A 49 -1.46 -24.30 -4.50
C LEU A 49 -2.08 -23.33 -3.50
N LEU A 50 -1.39 -23.08 -2.38
CA LEU A 50 -1.82 -22.08 -1.39
C LEU A 50 -1.81 -20.66 -1.98
N LEU A 51 -0.82 -20.36 -2.81
CA LEU A 51 -0.79 -19.10 -3.59
C LEU A 51 -2.05 -18.94 -4.42
N ALA A 52 -2.40 -19.95 -5.21
CA ALA A 52 -3.58 -19.91 -6.07
C ALA A 52 -4.88 -19.80 -5.28
N GLN A 53 -5.00 -20.50 -4.15
CA GLN A 53 -6.17 -20.46 -3.29
C GLN A 53 -6.35 -19.10 -2.62
N MET A 54 -5.26 -18.42 -2.26
CA MET A 54 -5.31 -17.09 -1.63
C MET A 54 -5.49 -15.95 -2.64
N PHE A 55 -5.13 -16.19 -3.89
CA PHE A 55 -5.26 -15.20 -4.96
C PHE A 55 -6.71 -14.76 -5.18
N ILE A 56 -7.63 -15.72 -5.26
CA ILE A 56 -9.06 -15.46 -5.52
C ILE A 56 -9.71 -14.60 -4.43
N PRO A 57 -9.64 -14.97 -3.13
CA PRO A 57 -10.21 -14.15 -2.06
C PRO A 57 -9.61 -12.73 -2.01
N LEU A 58 -8.31 -12.59 -2.26
CA LEU A 58 -7.65 -11.28 -2.27
C LEU A 58 -8.13 -10.42 -3.43
N LEU A 59 -8.27 -10.97 -4.64
CA LEU A 59 -8.84 -10.23 -5.77
C LEU A 59 -10.27 -9.77 -5.49
N ILE A 60 -11.11 -10.65 -4.95
CA ILE A 60 -12.48 -10.30 -4.55
C ILE A 60 -12.47 -9.17 -3.53
N PHE A 61 -11.60 -9.27 -2.54
CA PHE A 61 -11.46 -8.24 -1.51
C PHE A 61 -11.07 -6.88 -2.12
N PHE A 62 -10.08 -6.81 -3.02
CA PHE A 62 -9.70 -5.58 -3.69
C PHE A 62 -10.82 -5.04 -4.58
N ALA A 63 -11.54 -5.90 -5.30
CA ALA A 63 -12.68 -5.50 -6.10
C ALA A 63 -13.78 -4.89 -5.22
N VAL A 64 -14.15 -5.55 -4.13
CA VAL A 64 -15.17 -5.05 -3.18
C VAL A 64 -14.76 -3.70 -2.61
N LEU A 65 -13.52 -3.54 -2.14
CA LEU A 65 -13.03 -2.27 -1.60
C LEU A 65 -13.05 -1.15 -2.65
N PHE A 66 -12.68 -1.45 -3.90
CA PHE A 66 -12.75 -0.50 -5.00
C PHE A 66 -14.17 -0.02 -5.23
N PHE A 67 -15.14 -0.93 -5.33
CA PHE A 67 -16.55 -0.57 -5.53
C PHE A 67 -17.12 0.20 -4.34
N VAL A 68 -16.79 -0.20 -3.11
CA VAL A 68 -17.22 0.52 -1.90
C VAL A 68 -16.68 1.95 -1.90
N ALA A 69 -15.40 2.14 -2.20
CA ALA A 69 -14.80 3.47 -2.26
C ALA A 69 -15.45 4.34 -3.36
N GLN A 70 -15.80 3.76 -4.52
CA GLN A 70 -16.52 4.46 -5.57
C GLN A 70 -17.94 4.85 -5.14
N ILE A 71 -18.67 3.94 -4.50
CA ILE A 71 -20.02 4.21 -4.00
C ILE A 71 -20.00 5.33 -2.96
N VAL A 72 -19.07 5.25 -2.00
CA VAL A 72 -18.91 6.28 -0.95
C VAL A 72 -18.54 7.62 -1.57
N GLY A 73 -17.59 7.67 -2.50
CA GLY A 73 -17.20 8.89 -3.19
C GLY A 73 -18.37 9.54 -3.94
N ASN A 74 -19.19 8.74 -4.64
CA ASN A 74 -20.38 9.23 -5.35
C ASN A 74 -21.47 9.68 -4.38
N LEU A 75 -21.73 8.93 -3.30
CA LEU A 75 -22.75 9.25 -2.31
C LEU A 75 -22.41 10.55 -1.57
N MET A 76 -21.16 10.76 -1.24
CA MET A 76 -20.66 11.97 -0.59
C MET A 76 -20.41 13.12 -1.57
N LYS A 77 -20.65 12.90 -2.87
CA LYS A 77 -20.43 13.89 -3.95
C LYS A 77 -19.01 14.46 -3.96
N PHE A 78 -18.02 13.61 -3.71
CA PHE A 78 -16.64 14.03 -3.75
C PHE A 78 -16.22 14.40 -5.18
N PRO A 79 -15.37 15.44 -5.34
CA PRO A 79 -14.75 15.70 -6.63
C PRO A 79 -13.94 14.48 -7.08
N LYS A 80 -13.79 14.29 -8.40
CA LYS A 80 -13.08 13.12 -8.97
C LYS A 80 -11.71 12.86 -8.32
N LYS A 81 -10.96 13.92 -8.04
CA LYS A 81 -9.63 13.84 -7.40
C LYS A 81 -9.69 13.22 -5.99
N ASP A 82 -10.66 13.61 -5.20
CA ASP A 82 -10.82 13.11 -3.84
C ASP A 82 -11.32 11.66 -3.83
N THR A 83 -12.17 11.29 -4.80
CA THR A 83 -12.60 9.90 -5.00
C THR A 83 -11.41 9.01 -5.40
N VAL A 84 -10.50 9.50 -6.24
CA VAL A 84 -9.26 8.78 -6.59
C VAL A 84 -8.38 8.61 -5.34
N ALA A 85 -8.19 9.66 -4.55
CA ALA A 85 -7.42 9.60 -3.30
C ALA A 85 -8.04 8.60 -2.31
N LEU A 86 -9.37 8.62 -2.16
CA LEU A 86 -10.11 7.67 -1.33
C LEU A 86 -9.87 6.23 -1.78
N ASN A 87 -9.96 5.95 -3.08
CA ASN A 87 -9.69 4.61 -3.61
C ASN A 87 -8.27 4.16 -3.29
N MET A 88 -7.27 5.01 -3.56
CA MET A 88 -5.87 4.66 -3.32
C MET A 88 -5.58 4.41 -1.84
N THR A 89 -6.09 5.25 -0.94
CA THR A 89 -5.88 5.09 0.52
C THR A 89 -6.62 3.89 1.11
N THR A 90 -7.80 3.55 0.56
CA THR A 90 -8.58 2.40 1.02
C THR A 90 -7.97 1.07 0.57
N LEU A 91 -7.38 1.04 -0.61
CA LEU A 91 -6.78 -0.15 -1.20
C LEU A 91 -5.35 -0.40 -0.70
N ALA A 92 -4.58 0.66 -0.44
CA ALA A 92 -3.21 0.56 0.05
C ALA A 92 -3.18 0.11 1.52
N ARG A 93 -2.43 -0.96 1.80
CA ARG A 93 -2.27 -1.53 3.13
C ARG A 93 -0.81 -1.55 3.56
N ASN A 94 -0.59 -1.54 4.87
CA ASN A 94 0.75 -1.72 5.43
C ASN A 94 1.00 -3.21 5.72
N SER A 95 1.19 -3.99 4.68
CA SER A 95 1.44 -5.44 4.79
C SER A 95 2.70 -5.79 5.60
N PRO A 96 3.82 -5.07 5.50
CA PRO A 96 4.99 -5.32 6.36
C PRO A 96 4.70 -5.18 7.85
N LEU A 97 3.91 -4.18 8.25
CA LEU A 97 3.51 -4.02 9.65
C LEU A 97 2.61 -5.16 10.12
N SER A 98 1.63 -5.55 9.29
CA SER A 98 0.75 -6.68 9.58
C SER A 98 1.52 -7.98 9.73
N LEU A 99 2.53 -8.22 8.88
CA LEU A 99 3.40 -9.38 8.98
C LEU A 99 4.20 -9.38 10.28
N ALA A 100 4.81 -8.25 10.65
CA ALA A 100 5.57 -8.14 11.89
C ALA A 100 4.71 -8.46 13.13
N ILE A 101 3.48 -7.97 13.16
CA ILE A 101 2.51 -8.27 14.22
C ILE A 101 2.15 -9.77 14.21
N ALA A 102 1.85 -10.33 13.04
CA ALA A 102 1.44 -11.72 12.92
C ALA A 102 2.52 -12.71 13.36
N VAL A 103 3.77 -12.50 12.96
CA VAL A 103 4.91 -13.34 13.37
C VAL A 103 5.10 -13.36 14.89
N VAL A 104 4.92 -12.21 15.54
CA VAL A 104 5.04 -12.11 17.00
C VAL A 104 3.84 -12.70 17.73
N THR A 105 2.64 -12.51 17.19
CA THR A 105 1.39 -12.92 17.84
C THR A 105 1.05 -14.39 17.61
N PHE A 106 1.38 -14.93 16.43
CA PHE A 106 1.03 -16.27 15.98
C PHE A 106 2.25 -17.06 15.47
N PRO A 107 3.29 -17.26 16.31
CA PRO A 107 4.53 -17.93 15.86
C PRO A 107 4.31 -19.39 15.43
N GLU A 108 3.29 -20.03 15.98
CA GLU A 108 2.93 -21.44 15.67
C GLU A 108 2.11 -21.61 14.38
N GLN A 109 1.75 -20.50 13.71
CA GLN A 109 0.87 -20.53 12.53
C GLN A 109 1.53 -19.91 11.30
N PRO A 110 2.45 -20.60 10.63
CA PRO A 110 3.21 -20.06 9.49
C PRO A 110 2.31 -19.68 8.29
N LEU A 111 1.11 -20.27 8.18
CA LEU A 111 0.14 -19.94 7.13
C LEU A 111 -0.37 -18.50 7.21
N ILE A 112 -0.44 -17.92 8.42
CA ILE A 112 -0.85 -16.52 8.59
C ILE A 112 0.22 -15.60 8.01
N SER A 113 1.49 -15.86 8.34
CA SER A 113 2.63 -15.11 7.81
C SER A 113 2.70 -15.22 6.29
N LEU A 114 2.53 -16.43 5.75
CA LEU A 114 2.51 -16.68 4.31
C LEU A 114 1.40 -15.91 3.60
N ALA A 115 0.18 -15.89 4.16
CA ALA A 115 -0.94 -15.13 3.62
C ALA A 115 -0.64 -13.63 3.54
N LEU A 116 0.04 -13.09 4.55
CA LEU A 116 0.41 -11.67 4.60
C LEU A 116 1.53 -11.30 3.63
N VAL A 117 2.40 -12.24 3.27
CA VAL A 117 3.44 -12.05 2.24
C VAL A 117 2.85 -12.06 0.83
N ILE A 118 1.84 -12.90 0.60
CA ILE A 118 1.12 -12.97 -0.68
C ILE A 118 0.37 -11.65 -0.97
N GLY A 119 -0.11 -10.97 0.09
CA GLY A 119 -0.85 -9.71 -0.04
C GLY A 119 -0.17 -8.69 -0.96
N PRO A 120 1.05 -8.23 -0.67
CA PRO A 120 1.77 -7.26 -1.50
C PRO A 120 2.05 -7.71 -2.92
N LEU A 121 2.25 -9.02 -3.15
CA LEU A 121 2.44 -9.58 -4.49
C LEU A 121 1.25 -9.32 -5.41
N ILE A 122 0.05 -9.39 -4.84
CA ILE A 122 -1.20 -9.15 -5.56
C ILE A 122 -1.55 -7.67 -5.55
N GLU A 123 -1.32 -6.99 -4.42
CA GLU A 123 -1.63 -5.57 -4.21
C GLU A 123 -0.93 -4.67 -5.22
N LEU A 124 0.38 -4.83 -5.44
CA LEU A 124 1.14 -3.96 -6.32
C LEU A 124 0.65 -3.99 -7.79
N PRO A 125 0.45 -5.16 -8.44
CA PRO A 125 -0.15 -5.21 -9.77
C PRO A 125 -1.57 -4.66 -9.81
N VAL A 126 -2.40 -4.97 -8.81
CA VAL A 126 -3.80 -4.51 -8.75
C VAL A 126 -3.86 -2.99 -8.61
N LEU A 127 -3.08 -2.39 -7.72
CA LEU A 127 -3.00 -0.93 -7.57
C LEU A 127 -2.50 -0.25 -8.83
N SER A 128 -1.53 -0.85 -9.54
CA SER A 128 -1.04 -0.34 -10.82
C SER A 128 -2.13 -0.30 -11.88
N VAL A 129 -2.92 -1.36 -12.00
CA VAL A 129 -4.05 -1.44 -12.94
C VAL A 129 -5.13 -0.42 -12.56
N ILE A 130 -5.54 -0.37 -11.29
CA ILE A 130 -6.55 0.57 -10.79
C ILE A 130 -6.09 2.02 -10.99
N SER A 131 -4.82 2.32 -10.70
CA SER A 131 -4.24 3.65 -10.93
C SER A 131 -4.34 4.06 -12.40
N THR A 132 -4.08 3.13 -13.32
CA THR A 132 -4.18 3.38 -14.76
C THR A 132 -5.62 3.64 -15.19
N ILE A 133 -6.58 2.87 -14.68
CA ILE A 133 -8.02 3.05 -14.94
C ILE A 133 -8.48 4.41 -14.42
N LEU A 134 -8.15 4.76 -13.18
CA LEU A 134 -8.54 6.02 -12.56
C LEU A 134 -7.89 7.24 -13.24
N LYS A 135 -6.65 7.10 -13.74
CA LYS A 135 -6.00 8.15 -14.54
C LYS A 135 -6.74 8.43 -15.85
N ARG A 136 -7.17 7.39 -16.55
CA ARG A 136 -7.98 7.55 -17.77
C ARG A 136 -9.29 8.26 -17.47
N TRP A 137 -9.95 7.86 -16.39
CA TRP A 137 -11.23 8.44 -15.99
C TRP A 137 -11.16 9.90 -15.53
N ASN A 138 -10.00 10.35 -15.08
CA ASN A 138 -9.78 11.74 -14.66
C ASN A 138 -9.39 12.67 -15.83
N ASN A 139 -9.00 12.10 -16.97
CA ASN A 139 -8.64 12.87 -18.17
C ASN A 139 -9.80 13.07 -19.16
N ASP A 140 -10.92 12.35 -18.97
CA ASP A 140 -12.19 12.51 -19.65
C ASP A 140 -13.15 13.34 -18.78
#